data_fb4e878f4ab03001fe1ca5ce81033f8f
#
_entry.id   fb4e878f4ab03001fe1ca5ce81033f8f
#
_cell.length_a   1.000
_cell.length_b   1.000
_cell.length_c   1.000
_cell.angle_alpha   90.00
_cell.angle_beta   90.00
_cell.angle_gamma   90.00
#
_symmetry.space_group_name_H-M   'P 1'
#
loop_
_entity.id
_entity.type
_entity.pdbx_description
1 polymer ?
#
loop_
_entity_poly.entity_id
_entity_poly.type
_entity_poly.pdbx_seq_one_letter_code
_entity_poly.pdbx_strand_id
1 'polypeptide(L)'
;SGMCLFSSLECGRSANRGKCLYPCRAEFEGENGDRHYFSMKDMALKDDVLKMPVTSLKIEGRKKNALYVAAVTDYYRRILDGKGCDTAREENIKQIFSRPWSEFHLHGKDKTVVEPDFVGHRGLPAGRIEQVFKGRISLHVRHDVARHDGIQIDVPGEERPFGFSLQNMQVGGKNVFEAKAGQEAVIMLPPKAPKLEKGLPVYLASSGRVKGAYGYDRPKPGEFRQRLPLDVRVTIGADKVTAAAAGFSVVLAGEFLPAKDAAKVEDAVRGAFAKTGDTPFELAALTLENPHGFFVPVSLLNALRRDLYAEIKTEEKTTVLPPTGRPFAAEKSGWIIRTDDIDALAGIDLNEVDEVTVLLSPEFDAERLKTLPKNKLRLALPALERAPAKYAEPVRRLLEGGFRKWEIGNWWGLEMLPANGIDLSFDGSLYMLNTQAVQAAKEAGAGRITLSVEDCLNNMRALAENAPLPAVMPVYQDAPLFTSAVCIRANPCKSCPRGEKWLKLRHEGREYLALSKNCQTMLFAGRPLCFAAEAEKVPAAFYRVDFVYRRYSPEAAASVWKKVRAFEDVPGCAKGNLVSGGNF
;
A
#
# COMPACT_ATOMS: atom_id res chain seq x y z
N SER A 1 -3.75 -0.16 -10.11
CA SER A 1 -3.50 -1.60 -10.02
C SER A 1 -4.27 -2.16 -8.84
N GLY A 2 -4.83 -3.33 -8.93
CA GLY A 2 -5.50 -3.99 -7.82
C GLY A 2 -4.49 -4.54 -6.82
N MET A 3 -4.11 -5.80 -6.95
CA MET A 3 -3.11 -6.45 -6.11
C MET A 3 -1.71 -6.24 -6.70
N CYS A 4 -0.73 -5.86 -5.86
CA CYS A 4 0.67 -5.69 -6.25
C CYS A 4 1.58 -6.44 -5.28
N LEU A 5 2.31 -7.42 -5.79
CA LEU A 5 3.27 -8.25 -5.07
C LEU A 5 4.72 -7.91 -5.42
N PHE A 6 4.95 -6.95 -6.34
CA PHE A 6 6.28 -6.71 -6.92
C PHE A 6 7.32 -6.37 -5.85
N SER A 7 7.05 -5.34 -5.04
CA SER A 7 7.99 -4.95 -3.98
C SER A 7 8.12 -6.02 -2.89
N SER A 8 7.11 -6.85 -2.69
CA SER A 8 7.12 -7.95 -1.74
C SER A 8 8.02 -9.09 -2.22
N LEU A 9 7.73 -9.65 -3.40
CA LEU A 9 8.39 -10.84 -3.91
C LEU A 9 9.83 -10.58 -4.39
N GLU A 10 10.11 -9.38 -4.92
CA GLU A 10 11.45 -9.04 -5.44
C GLU A 10 12.35 -8.30 -4.44
N CYS A 11 11.75 -7.60 -3.47
CA CYS A 11 12.50 -6.73 -2.54
C CYS A 11 12.25 -7.05 -1.06
N GLY A 12 11.44 -8.05 -0.72
CA GLY A 12 11.07 -8.40 0.66
C GLY A 12 10.32 -7.28 1.41
N ARG A 13 9.63 -6.37 0.70
CA ARG A 13 8.96 -5.20 1.27
C ARG A 13 7.52 -5.08 0.75
N SER A 14 6.54 -5.51 1.52
CA SER A 14 5.15 -5.54 1.11
C SER A 14 4.57 -4.15 0.83
N ALA A 15 4.06 -3.96 -0.39
CA ALA A 15 3.28 -2.78 -0.76
C ALA A 15 1.95 -2.73 -0.02
N ASN A 16 1.31 -3.88 0.19
CA ASN A 16 0.02 -4.02 0.89
C ASN A 16 0.14 -3.66 2.38
N ARG A 17 1.35 -3.78 2.95
CA ARG A 17 1.68 -3.38 4.33
C ARG A 17 2.34 -2.01 4.43
N GLY A 18 2.25 -1.20 3.40
CA GLY A 18 2.78 0.15 3.41
C GLY A 18 4.31 0.29 3.24
N LYS A 19 5.07 -0.78 2.94
CA LYS A 19 6.55 -0.78 2.89
C LYS A 19 7.13 -0.78 1.48
N CYS A 20 6.36 -0.44 0.43
CA CYS A 20 6.77 -0.50 -0.97
C CYS A 20 8.05 0.30 -1.26
N LEU A 21 8.98 -0.30 -2.01
CA LEU A 21 10.21 0.33 -2.51
C LEU A 21 10.05 0.87 -3.94
N TYR A 22 8.86 0.74 -4.54
CA TYR A 22 8.52 1.23 -5.88
C TYR A 22 9.33 0.61 -7.05
N PRO A 23 9.59 -0.71 -7.09
CA PRO A 23 10.35 -1.32 -8.18
C PRO A 23 9.69 -1.13 -9.55
N CYS A 24 8.36 -0.91 -9.60
CA CYS A 24 7.65 -0.60 -10.84
C CYS A 24 8.04 0.74 -11.48
N ARG A 25 8.80 1.60 -10.77
CA ARG A 25 9.31 2.87 -11.30
C ARG A 25 10.73 2.78 -11.82
N ALA A 26 11.34 1.60 -11.74
CA ALA A 26 12.66 1.36 -12.33
C ALA A 26 12.62 1.53 -13.86
N GLU A 27 13.77 1.78 -14.44
CA GLU A 27 13.98 1.70 -15.87
C GLU A 27 14.14 0.24 -16.26
N PHE A 28 13.48 -0.17 -17.32
CA PHE A 28 13.59 -1.50 -17.88
C PHE A 28 14.08 -1.43 -19.32
N GLU A 29 15.03 -2.26 -19.66
CA GLU A 29 15.42 -2.56 -21.03
C GLU A 29 14.28 -3.34 -21.70
N GLY A 30 13.86 -2.96 -22.88
CA GLY A 30 12.77 -3.61 -23.59
C GLY A 30 12.75 -3.38 -25.09
N GLU A 31 11.88 -4.08 -25.82
CA GLU A 31 11.73 -3.99 -27.28
C GLU A 31 11.47 -2.56 -27.78
N ASN A 32 10.88 -1.70 -26.95
CA ASN A 32 10.57 -0.31 -27.29
C ASN A 32 11.60 0.69 -26.72
N GLY A 33 12.81 0.23 -26.42
CA GLY A 33 13.89 0.99 -25.79
C GLY A 33 13.81 0.97 -24.26
N ASP A 34 14.84 1.52 -23.64
CA ASP A 34 14.96 1.59 -22.19
C ASP A 34 14.06 2.69 -21.65
N ARG A 35 13.16 2.35 -20.73
CA ARG A 35 12.11 3.26 -20.24
C ARG A 35 11.56 2.84 -18.88
N HIS A 36 10.90 3.81 -18.24
CA HIS A 36 10.06 3.59 -17.06
C HIS A 36 8.65 3.14 -17.45
N TYR A 37 8.50 1.92 -17.98
CA TYR A 37 7.25 1.39 -18.56
C TYR A 37 6.03 1.48 -17.65
N PHE A 38 6.23 1.45 -16.34
CA PHE A 38 5.16 1.40 -15.34
C PHE A 38 5.15 2.59 -14.38
N SER A 39 5.99 3.62 -14.64
CA SER A 39 6.05 4.82 -13.80
C SER A 39 4.81 5.70 -14.01
N MET A 40 3.82 5.55 -13.15
CA MET A 40 2.57 6.31 -13.22
C MET A 40 2.82 7.80 -12.94
N LYS A 41 2.13 8.67 -13.69
CA LYS A 41 1.93 10.10 -13.38
C LYS A 41 1.22 10.26 -12.04
N ASP A 42 1.16 11.49 -11.52
CA ASP A 42 0.35 11.78 -10.34
C ASP A 42 -1.11 12.00 -10.75
N MET A 43 -2.04 11.38 -10.01
CA MET A 43 -3.47 11.60 -10.22
C MET A 43 -3.87 12.96 -9.63
N ALA A 44 -4.39 13.85 -10.47
CA ALA A 44 -4.90 15.16 -10.08
C ALA A 44 -6.21 15.42 -10.81
N LEU A 45 -7.33 15.20 -10.14
CA LEU A 45 -8.67 15.30 -10.75
C LEU A 45 -9.20 16.72 -10.82
N LYS A 46 -8.55 17.66 -10.15
CA LYS A 46 -8.93 19.09 -10.15
C LYS A 46 -10.41 19.28 -9.81
N ASP A 47 -11.13 20.07 -10.59
CA ASP A 47 -12.56 20.35 -10.45
C ASP A 47 -13.48 19.19 -10.84
N ASP A 48 -12.97 18.15 -11.50
CA ASP A 48 -13.74 16.93 -11.74
C ASP A 48 -14.19 16.24 -10.44
N VAL A 49 -13.51 16.49 -9.31
CA VAL A 49 -13.97 15.99 -8.01
C VAL A 49 -15.38 16.45 -7.64
N LEU A 50 -15.84 17.61 -8.15
CA LEU A 50 -17.19 18.13 -7.92
C LEU A 50 -18.29 17.34 -8.65
N LYS A 51 -17.91 16.62 -9.70
CA LYS A 51 -18.83 15.82 -10.53
C LYS A 51 -18.95 14.37 -10.04
N MET A 52 -18.13 13.99 -9.05
CA MET A 52 -18.10 12.61 -8.55
C MET A 52 -19.18 12.42 -7.46
N PRO A 53 -20.07 11.42 -7.57
CA PRO A 53 -21.08 11.12 -6.57
C PRO A 53 -20.47 10.35 -5.39
N VAL A 54 -19.52 10.96 -4.67
CA VAL A 54 -18.81 10.35 -3.54
C VAL A 54 -19.00 11.17 -2.27
N THR A 55 -19.09 10.49 -1.14
CA THR A 55 -19.26 11.13 0.17
C THR A 55 -17.97 11.76 0.68
N SER A 56 -16.82 11.21 0.31
CA SER A 56 -15.51 11.63 0.84
C SER A 56 -14.42 11.55 -0.23
N LEU A 57 -13.50 12.49 -0.18
CA LEU A 57 -12.30 12.52 -1.02
C LEU A 57 -11.08 12.19 -0.17
N LYS A 58 -10.25 11.26 -0.63
CA LYS A 58 -9.00 10.89 0.04
C LYS A 58 -7.80 11.48 -0.70
N ILE A 59 -7.05 12.32 0.00
CA ILE A 59 -5.77 12.87 -0.48
C ILE A 59 -4.66 11.89 -0.11
N GLU A 60 -3.89 11.45 -1.11
CA GLU A 60 -2.75 10.56 -0.92
C GLU A 60 -1.45 11.35 -0.99
N GLY A 61 -0.69 11.30 0.08
CA GLY A 61 0.61 11.99 0.20
C GLY A 61 1.65 11.13 0.92
N ARG A 62 1.67 9.82 0.66
CA ARG A 62 2.59 8.90 1.34
C ARG A 62 4.04 9.35 1.19
N LYS A 63 4.77 9.42 2.31
CA LYS A 63 6.15 9.94 2.39
C LYS A 63 6.29 11.40 1.94
N LYS A 64 5.22 12.19 1.99
CA LYS A 64 5.27 13.64 1.76
C LYS A 64 5.35 14.38 3.08
N ASN A 65 5.94 15.58 3.03
CA ASN A 65 6.05 16.44 4.20
C ASN A 65 4.74 17.21 4.49
N ALA A 66 4.65 17.86 5.64
CA ALA A 66 3.47 18.61 6.06
C ALA A 66 3.13 19.77 5.10
N LEU A 67 4.13 20.41 4.50
CA LEU A 67 3.94 21.46 3.51
C LEU A 67 3.16 20.98 2.29
N TYR A 68 3.47 19.76 1.79
CA TYR A 68 2.72 19.15 0.70
C TYR A 68 1.25 18.92 1.08
N VAL A 69 1.02 18.38 2.27
CA VAL A 69 -0.34 18.12 2.76
C VAL A 69 -1.12 19.43 2.87
N ALA A 70 -0.52 20.48 3.45
CA ALA A 70 -1.14 21.79 3.59
C ALA A 70 -1.51 22.38 2.22
N ALA A 71 -0.58 22.39 1.27
CA ALA A 71 -0.81 22.98 -0.05
C ALA A 71 -1.87 22.22 -0.87
N VAL A 72 -1.85 20.89 -0.85
CA VAL A 72 -2.84 20.07 -1.58
C VAL A 72 -4.21 20.19 -0.93
N THR A 73 -4.28 20.20 0.40
CA THR A 73 -5.55 20.37 1.12
C THR A 73 -6.17 21.75 0.87
N ASP A 74 -5.37 22.82 0.91
CA ASP A 74 -5.82 24.19 0.58
C ASP A 74 -6.37 24.26 -0.85
N TYR A 75 -5.68 23.65 -1.82
CA TYR A 75 -6.11 23.62 -3.21
C TYR A 75 -7.47 22.95 -3.38
N TYR A 76 -7.66 21.71 -2.85
CA TYR A 76 -8.91 21.00 -2.98
C TYR A 76 -10.02 21.57 -2.10
N ARG A 77 -9.70 22.13 -0.92
CA ARG A 77 -10.70 22.83 -0.10
C ARG A 77 -11.28 24.02 -0.85
N ARG A 78 -10.43 24.78 -1.53
CA ARG A 78 -10.87 25.91 -2.37
C ARG A 78 -11.81 25.47 -3.49
N ILE A 79 -11.51 24.34 -4.16
CA ILE A 79 -12.40 23.80 -5.20
C ILE A 79 -13.74 23.42 -4.60
N LEU A 80 -13.77 22.72 -3.47
CA LEU A 80 -14.99 22.32 -2.78
C LEU A 80 -15.82 23.52 -2.26
N ASP A 81 -15.17 24.64 -1.97
CA ASP A 81 -15.82 25.91 -1.60
C ASP A 81 -16.37 26.69 -2.81
N GLY A 82 -16.34 26.12 -4.00
CA GLY A 82 -16.85 26.75 -5.22
C GLY A 82 -15.96 27.84 -5.81
N LYS A 83 -14.71 27.98 -5.34
CA LYS A 83 -13.77 29.00 -5.82
C LYS A 83 -13.00 28.57 -7.08
N GLY A 84 -13.22 27.34 -7.55
CA GLY A 84 -12.59 26.76 -8.74
C GLY A 84 -11.11 26.47 -8.61
N CYS A 85 -10.51 25.98 -9.69
CA CYS A 85 -9.08 25.74 -9.81
C CYS A 85 -8.26 27.04 -9.74
N ASP A 86 -7.07 26.95 -9.21
CA ASP A 86 -6.16 28.10 -9.05
C ASP A 86 -4.76 27.71 -9.56
N THR A 87 -4.36 28.31 -10.69
CA THR A 87 -3.08 28.00 -11.35
C THR A 87 -1.88 28.30 -10.44
N ALA A 88 -1.93 29.38 -9.65
CA ALA A 88 -0.83 29.70 -8.75
C ALA A 88 -0.66 28.63 -7.63
N ARG A 89 -1.78 28.08 -7.13
CA ARG A 89 -1.74 26.97 -6.18
C ARG A 89 -1.25 25.67 -6.81
N GLU A 90 -1.65 25.39 -8.05
CA GLU A 90 -1.12 24.24 -8.80
C GLU A 90 0.40 24.35 -8.97
N GLU A 91 0.90 25.52 -9.33
CA GLU A 91 2.32 25.80 -9.45
C GLU A 91 3.06 25.67 -8.11
N ASN A 92 2.46 26.14 -7.01
CA ASN A 92 3.00 25.93 -5.67
C ASN A 92 3.15 24.44 -5.33
N ILE A 93 2.11 23.63 -5.56
CA ILE A 93 2.16 22.18 -5.34
C ILE A 93 3.27 21.54 -6.19
N LYS A 94 3.37 21.93 -7.48
CA LYS A 94 4.41 21.43 -8.39
C LYS A 94 5.83 21.78 -7.94
N GLN A 95 6.02 22.89 -7.25
CA GLN A 95 7.31 23.27 -6.64
C GLN A 95 7.63 22.53 -5.35
N ILE A 96 6.62 22.03 -4.63
CA ILE A 96 6.83 21.24 -3.41
C ILE A 96 7.17 19.78 -3.76
N PHE A 97 6.30 19.15 -4.55
CA PHE A 97 6.51 17.83 -5.12
C PHE A 97 5.48 17.57 -6.22
N SER A 98 5.94 17.19 -7.40
CA SER A 98 5.06 16.75 -8.48
C SER A 98 5.80 15.91 -9.51
N ARG A 99 5.16 14.84 -9.94
CA ARG A 99 5.34 14.25 -11.26
C ARG A 99 4.34 14.91 -12.22
N PRO A 100 4.40 14.65 -13.53
CA PRO A 100 3.36 15.14 -14.44
C PRO A 100 1.95 14.70 -13.97
N TRP A 101 0.98 15.60 -14.03
CA TRP A 101 -0.37 15.35 -13.59
C TRP A 101 -1.21 14.68 -14.69
N SER A 102 -2.16 13.86 -14.27
CA SER A 102 -3.10 13.16 -15.14
C SER A 102 -4.41 12.88 -14.39
N GLU A 103 -5.54 12.98 -15.07
CA GLU A 103 -6.83 12.50 -14.59
C GLU A 103 -6.98 10.97 -14.76
N PHE A 104 -5.91 10.28 -15.11
CA PHE A 104 -5.87 8.86 -15.48
C PHE A 104 -6.89 8.56 -16.59
N HIS A 105 -7.77 7.58 -16.36
CA HIS A 105 -8.78 7.15 -17.33
C HIS A 105 -10.18 7.71 -17.03
N LEU A 106 -10.28 8.78 -16.24
CA LEU A 106 -11.60 9.36 -15.90
C LEU A 106 -12.40 9.76 -17.14
N HIS A 107 -11.73 10.35 -18.14
CA HIS A 107 -12.33 10.81 -19.39
C HIS A 107 -12.03 9.88 -20.59
N GLY A 108 -11.55 8.65 -20.36
CA GLY A 108 -11.21 7.71 -21.42
C GLY A 108 -9.72 7.32 -21.41
N LYS A 109 -9.31 6.55 -22.44
CA LYS A 109 -7.95 5.99 -22.54
C LYS A 109 -7.07 6.66 -23.60
N ASP A 110 -7.44 7.80 -24.08
CA ASP A 110 -6.75 8.57 -25.14
C ASP A 110 -5.49 9.29 -24.64
N LYS A 111 -5.36 9.47 -23.32
CA LYS A 111 -4.21 10.12 -22.69
C LYS A 111 -3.25 9.11 -22.05
N THR A 112 -1.95 9.42 -22.11
CA THR A 112 -0.94 8.63 -21.39
C THR A 112 -1.01 8.89 -19.88
N VAL A 113 -1.04 7.80 -19.11
CA VAL A 113 -1.03 7.83 -17.63
C VAL A 113 0.33 7.44 -17.07
N VAL A 114 1.29 7.11 -17.94
CA VAL A 114 2.68 6.76 -17.59
C VAL A 114 3.60 7.89 -18.00
N GLU A 115 4.65 8.12 -17.23
CA GLU A 115 5.79 8.95 -17.58
C GLU A 115 6.99 8.04 -17.86
N PRO A 116 7.28 7.75 -19.12
CA PRO A 116 8.28 6.75 -19.49
C PRO A 116 9.72 7.27 -19.42
N ASP A 117 9.91 8.58 -19.51
CA ASP A 117 11.23 9.19 -19.71
C ASP A 117 11.83 9.71 -18.40
N PHE A 118 11.04 9.73 -17.32
CA PHE A 118 11.49 10.34 -16.07
C PHE A 118 10.77 9.79 -14.83
N VAL A 119 11.51 9.67 -13.74
CA VAL A 119 10.98 9.31 -12.41
C VAL A 119 11.35 10.36 -11.38
N GLY A 120 10.36 10.79 -10.60
CA GLY A 120 10.58 11.68 -9.47
C GLY A 120 9.98 13.06 -9.63
N HIS A 121 10.52 13.99 -8.86
CA HIS A 121 10.09 15.38 -8.81
C HIS A 121 10.93 16.23 -9.75
N ARG A 122 10.29 17.01 -10.62
CA ARG A 122 10.98 17.98 -11.47
C ARG A 122 10.76 19.43 -11.03
N GLY A 123 9.58 19.76 -10.52
CA GLY A 123 9.18 21.13 -10.26
C GLY A 123 8.55 21.81 -11.48
N LEU A 124 8.65 23.13 -11.54
CA LEU A 124 8.17 23.93 -12.67
C LEU A 124 9.27 24.14 -13.72
N PRO A 125 8.94 24.14 -15.01
CA PRO A 125 9.89 24.51 -16.06
C PRO A 125 10.36 25.95 -15.89
N ALA A 126 11.58 26.14 -15.40
CA ALA A 126 12.16 27.47 -15.19
C ALA A 126 12.74 28.09 -16.47
N GLY A 127 13.11 27.29 -17.46
CA GLY A 127 13.66 27.75 -18.73
C GLY A 127 14.48 26.68 -19.44
N ARG A 128 15.32 27.10 -20.37
CA ARG A 128 16.36 26.27 -21.01
C ARG A 128 17.69 27.00 -20.99
N ILE A 129 18.78 26.29 -20.85
CA ILE A 129 20.12 26.83 -20.93
C ILE A 129 20.33 27.45 -22.32
N GLU A 130 20.62 28.75 -22.38
CA GLU A 130 20.91 29.46 -23.63
C GLU A 130 22.39 29.53 -23.91
N GLN A 131 23.18 29.77 -22.86
CA GLN A 131 24.63 29.81 -22.95
C GLN A 131 25.27 29.14 -21.73
N VAL A 132 26.41 28.52 -21.96
CA VAL A 132 27.23 27.91 -20.90
C VAL A 132 28.56 28.64 -20.85
N PHE A 133 28.93 29.12 -19.68
CA PHE A 133 30.22 29.73 -19.39
C PHE A 133 30.96 28.92 -18.32
N LYS A 134 32.22 29.26 -18.08
CA LYS A 134 32.98 28.65 -16.99
C LYS A 134 32.30 28.94 -15.64
N GLY A 135 31.69 27.89 -15.03
CA GLY A 135 31.04 28.00 -13.72
C GLY A 135 29.70 28.74 -13.68
N ARG A 136 29.07 29.04 -14.81
CA ARG A 136 27.77 29.68 -14.88
C ARG A 136 27.02 29.38 -16.17
N ILE A 137 25.68 29.53 -16.11
CA ILE A 137 24.78 29.39 -17.27
C ILE A 137 23.87 30.60 -17.39
N SER A 138 23.38 30.91 -18.60
CA SER A 138 22.32 31.90 -18.80
C SER A 138 21.05 31.23 -19.30
N LEU A 139 19.90 31.78 -18.91
CA LEU A 139 18.57 31.38 -19.36
C LEU A 139 17.57 32.51 -19.18
N HIS A 140 16.55 32.58 -20.03
CA HIS A 140 15.36 33.37 -19.75
C HIS A 140 14.47 32.63 -18.78
N VAL A 141 14.22 33.21 -17.59
CA VAL A 141 13.40 32.58 -16.56
C VAL A 141 11.91 32.70 -16.89
N ARG A 142 11.18 31.60 -16.78
CA ARG A 142 9.73 31.54 -17.05
C ARG A 142 8.87 31.82 -15.82
N HIS A 143 9.43 31.67 -14.65
CA HIS A 143 8.83 31.96 -13.35
C HIS A 143 9.80 32.77 -12.52
N ASP A 144 9.29 33.51 -11.54
CA ASP A 144 10.14 34.22 -10.59
C ASP A 144 11.04 33.21 -9.87
N VAL A 145 12.33 33.48 -9.85
CA VAL A 145 13.37 32.65 -9.23
C VAL A 145 14.14 33.49 -8.24
N ALA A 146 14.27 33.03 -7.02
CA ALA A 146 14.93 33.74 -5.94
C ALA A 146 16.14 32.97 -5.40
N ARG A 147 17.02 33.70 -4.72
CA ARG A 147 18.14 33.11 -3.99
C ARG A 147 17.63 32.09 -2.99
N HIS A 148 18.34 30.97 -2.88
CA HIS A 148 18.01 29.78 -2.09
C HIS A 148 16.88 28.89 -2.64
N ASP A 149 16.29 29.21 -3.78
CA ASP A 149 15.43 28.30 -4.50
C ASP A 149 16.22 27.07 -4.99
N GLY A 150 15.55 25.95 -5.11
CA GLY A 150 16.13 24.71 -5.63
C GLY A 150 15.99 24.62 -7.14
N ILE A 151 17.10 24.51 -7.83
CA ILE A 151 17.18 24.33 -9.29
C ILE A 151 17.52 22.88 -9.61
N GLN A 152 16.88 22.32 -10.63
CA GLN A 152 17.23 21.04 -11.23
C GLN A 152 17.45 21.15 -12.73
N ILE A 153 18.42 20.40 -13.24
CA ILE A 153 18.76 20.34 -14.66
C ILE A 153 18.83 18.87 -15.04
N ASP A 154 18.08 18.44 -16.05
CA ASP A 154 18.19 17.10 -16.59
C ASP A 154 19.45 17.00 -17.45
N VAL A 155 20.38 16.15 -17.05
CA VAL A 155 21.64 15.91 -17.75
C VAL A 155 21.57 14.54 -18.41
N PRO A 156 21.71 14.44 -19.74
CA PRO A 156 21.69 13.16 -20.43
C PRO A 156 22.74 12.18 -19.90
N GLY A 157 22.37 10.94 -19.66
CA GLY A 157 23.24 9.89 -19.15
C GLY A 157 23.41 9.85 -17.64
N GLU A 158 22.84 10.80 -16.90
CA GLU A 158 22.81 10.78 -15.43
C GLU A 158 21.50 10.14 -14.92
N GLU A 159 21.58 9.22 -13.97
CA GLU A 159 20.39 8.58 -13.36
C GLU A 159 19.46 9.59 -12.64
N ARG A 160 20.03 10.71 -12.19
CA ARG A 160 19.32 11.73 -11.42
C ARG A 160 19.57 13.10 -11.95
N PRO A 161 18.57 13.99 -11.93
CA PRO A 161 18.79 15.39 -12.31
C PRO A 161 19.88 16.02 -11.43
N PHE A 162 20.69 16.86 -12.04
CA PHE A 162 21.64 17.70 -11.30
C PHE A 162 20.87 18.78 -10.55
N GLY A 163 20.85 18.68 -9.22
CA GLY A 163 20.11 19.59 -8.33
C GLY A 163 21.03 20.43 -7.43
N PHE A 164 20.73 21.72 -7.29
CA PHE A 164 21.46 22.62 -6.39
C PHE A 164 20.57 23.75 -5.87
N SER A 165 20.97 24.34 -4.75
CA SER A 165 20.35 25.58 -4.24
C SER A 165 20.99 26.79 -4.89
N LEU A 166 20.16 27.68 -5.43
CA LEU A 166 20.59 28.92 -6.10
C LEU A 166 21.22 29.89 -5.10
N GLN A 167 22.53 30.04 -5.17
CA GLN A 167 23.26 30.94 -4.25
C GLN A 167 23.41 32.34 -4.81
N ASN A 168 23.80 32.46 -6.06
CA ASN A 168 24.06 33.76 -6.71
C ASN A 168 23.53 33.76 -8.15
N MET A 169 22.96 34.89 -8.54
CA MET A 169 22.52 35.13 -9.91
C MET A 169 22.68 36.59 -10.28
N GLN A 170 22.71 36.86 -11.57
CA GLN A 170 22.81 38.21 -12.13
C GLN A 170 21.72 38.44 -13.16
N VAL A 171 21.20 39.67 -13.20
CA VAL A 171 20.32 40.20 -14.24
C VAL A 171 20.94 41.52 -14.74
N GLY A 172 21.13 41.63 -16.05
CA GLY A 172 21.77 42.80 -16.61
C GLY A 172 23.19 43.07 -16.06
N GLY A 173 23.95 42.01 -15.72
CA GLY A 173 25.30 42.09 -15.16
C GLY A 173 25.37 42.44 -13.67
N LYS A 174 24.24 42.70 -12.99
CA LYS A 174 24.19 43.06 -11.56
C LYS A 174 23.72 41.86 -10.74
N ASN A 175 24.33 41.63 -9.57
CA ASN A 175 23.87 40.64 -8.62
C ASN A 175 22.49 41.03 -8.09
N VAL A 176 21.56 40.07 -8.15
CA VAL A 176 20.19 40.25 -7.68
C VAL A 176 19.78 39.13 -6.71
N PHE A 177 18.81 39.43 -5.84
CA PHE A 177 18.20 38.44 -4.97
C PHE A 177 17.15 37.60 -5.72
N GLU A 178 16.45 38.22 -6.67
CA GLU A 178 15.36 37.65 -7.44
C GLU A 178 15.45 38.04 -8.90
N ALA A 179 15.18 37.13 -9.81
CA ALA A 179 14.94 37.36 -11.23
C ALA A 179 13.46 37.14 -11.53
N LYS A 180 12.82 38.10 -12.19
CA LYS A 180 11.40 38.03 -12.56
C LYS A 180 11.19 37.25 -13.85
N ALA A 181 10.02 36.62 -13.98
CA ALA A 181 9.62 35.94 -15.21
C ALA A 181 9.84 36.85 -16.44
N GLY A 182 10.45 36.29 -17.48
CA GLY A 182 10.82 36.98 -18.72
C GLY A 182 12.20 37.65 -18.72
N GLN A 183 12.90 37.73 -17.59
CA GLN A 183 14.26 38.27 -17.55
C GLN A 183 15.32 37.22 -17.94
N GLU A 184 16.39 37.65 -18.57
CA GLU A 184 17.60 36.87 -18.74
C GLU A 184 18.39 36.87 -17.42
N ALA A 185 18.58 35.64 -16.86
CA ALA A 185 19.34 35.44 -15.63
C ALA A 185 20.61 34.63 -15.91
N VAL A 186 21.74 35.09 -15.34
CA VAL A 186 22.99 34.32 -15.30
C VAL A 186 23.09 33.69 -13.92
N ILE A 187 23.04 32.36 -13.87
CA ILE A 187 23.07 31.55 -12.64
C ILE A 187 24.47 31.00 -12.43
N MET A 188 25.02 31.20 -11.23
CA MET A 188 26.30 30.63 -10.82
C MET A 188 26.11 29.15 -10.42
N LEU A 189 26.94 28.28 -11.00
CA LEU A 189 26.94 26.86 -10.73
C LEU A 189 27.82 26.51 -9.52
N PRO A 190 27.48 25.46 -8.75
CA PRO A 190 28.37 25.00 -7.68
C PRO A 190 29.65 24.38 -8.27
N PRO A 191 30.75 24.28 -7.49
CA PRO A 191 32.07 23.86 -7.98
C PRO A 191 32.11 22.45 -8.63
N LYS A 192 31.20 21.58 -8.25
CA LYS A 192 31.11 20.18 -8.76
C LYS A 192 29.98 20.00 -9.78
N ALA A 193 29.57 21.04 -10.49
CA ALA A 193 28.59 20.92 -11.56
C ALA A 193 29.08 19.99 -12.68
N PRO A 194 28.24 19.11 -13.20
CA PRO A 194 28.58 18.29 -14.37
C PRO A 194 28.76 19.17 -15.61
N LYS A 195 29.25 18.59 -16.69
CA LYS A 195 29.31 19.29 -17.98
C LYS A 195 27.86 19.53 -18.46
N LEU A 196 27.48 20.78 -18.56
CA LEU A 196 26.18 21.19 -19.07
C LEU A 196 26.27 21.63 -20.52
N GLU A 197 25.16 21.53 -21.24
CA GLU A 197 25.07 21.90 -22.66
C GLU A 197 23.91 22.88 -22.89
N LYS A 198 24.01 23.66 -23.96
CA LYS A 198 22.95 24.56 -24.42
C LYS A 198 21.69 23.71 -24.73
N GLY A 199 20.51 24.26 -24.39
CA GLY A 199 19.21 23.67 -24.67
C GLY A 199 18.70 22.72 -23.57
N LEU A 200 19.53 22.34 -22.58
CA LEU A 200 19.06 21.50 -21.46
C LEU A 200 17.94 22.22 -20.68
N PRO A 201 16.89 21.50 -20.31
CA PRO A 201 15.78 22.05 -19.54
C PRO A 201 16.21 22.30 -18.10
N VAL A 202 15.80 23.46 -17.57
CA VAL A 202 16.02 23.90 -16.19
C VAL A 202 14.68 23.97 -15.47
N TYR A 203 14.62 23.44 -14.26
CA TYR A 203 13.41 23.38 -13.45
C TYR A 203 13.59 24.07 -12.09
N LEU A 204 12.53 24.72 -11.63
CA LEU A 204 12.39 25.25 -10.27
C LEU A 204 11.76 24.16 -9.39
N ALA A 205 12.57 23.45 -8.63
CA ALA A 205 12.17 22.27 -7.88
C ALA A 205 11.79 22.57 -6.41
N SER A 206 12.15 23.74 -5.90
CA SER A 206 11.64 24.25 -4.61
C SER A 206 11.78 25.76 -4.53
N SER A 207 10.87 26.41 -3.80
CA SER A 207 10.88 27.85 -3.63
C SER A 207 10.75 28.24 -2.16
N GLY A 208 11.56 29.18 -1.73
CA GLY A 208 11.47 29.81 -0.40
C GLY A 208 10.13 30.49 -0.20
N ARG A 209 9.63 31.17 -1.23
CA ARG A 209 8.33 31.84 -1.24
C ARG A 209 7.19 30.84 -0.98
N VAL A 210 7.21 29.68 -1.64
CA VAL A 210 6.18 28.65 -1.46
C VAL A 210 6.24 28.04 -0.05
N LYS A 211 7.45 27.83 0.48
CA LYS A 211 7.61 27.33 1.87
C LYS A 211 7.01 28.29 2.89
N GLY A 212 7.07 29.60 2.66
CA GLY A 212 6.48 30.61 3.53
C GLY A 212 4.98 30.87 3.30
N ALA A 213 4.41 30.42 2.15
CA ALA A 213 3.01 30.69 1.81
C ALA A 213 2.00 29.83 2.56
N TYR A 214 2.42 28.70 3.07
CA TYR A 214 1.57 27.75 3.78
C TYR A 214 2.05 27.62 5.23
N GLY A 215 1.30 28.22 6.17
CA GLY A 215 1.51 28.00 7.59
C GLY A 215 0.99 26.63 7.98
N TYR A 216 1.78 25.90 8.73
CA TYR A 216 1.33 24.69 9.43
C TYR A 216 2.09 24.57 10.73
N ASP A 217 1.37 24.32 11.79
CA ASP A 217 1.96 23.99 13.09
C ASP A 217 2.12 22.47 13.19
N ARG A 218 3.28 22.06 13.60
CA ARG A 218 3.45 20.66 14.00
C ARG A 218 2.81 20.49 15.37
N PRO A 219 1.86 19.57 15.53
CA PRO A 219 1.31 19.30 16.84
C PRO A 219 2.43 18.95 17.80
N LYS A 220 2.36 19.48 19.01
CA LYS A 220 3.30 19.09 20.07
C LYS A 220 3.08 17.60 20.39
N PRO A 221 4.13 16.86 20.76
CA PRO A 221 3.96 15.49 21.21
C PRO A 221 2.85 15.40 22.28
N GLY A 222 1.82 14.60 22.02
CA GLY A 222 0.68 14.41 22.91
C GLY A 222 -0.47 15.42 22.79
N GLU A 223 -0.38 16.48 21.96
CA GLU A 223 -1.42 17.50 21.82
C GLU A 223 -2.79 16.94 21.39
N PHE A 224 -2.80 15.95 20.48
CA PHE A 224 -4.02 15.26 20.05
C PHE A 224 -4.09 13.82 20.58
N ARG A 225 -3.37 13.53 21.66
CA ARG A 225 -3.43 12.22 22.29
C ARG A 225 -4.79 12.07 22.97
N GLN A 226 -5.54 11.06 22.60
CA GLN A 226 -6.76 10.70 23.33
C GLN A 226 -6.37 10.27 24.73
N ARG A 227 -6.96 10.92 25.73
CA ARG A 227 -6.76 10.60 27.14
C ARG A 227 -7.96 9.83 27.67
N LEU A 228 -7.70 8.93 28.58
CA LEU A 228 -8.72 8.15 29.26
C LEU A 228 -9.25 8.96 30.44
N PRO A 229 -10.56 9.19 30.56
CA PRO A 229 -11.15 9.86 31.70
C PRO A 229 -10.92 9.03 32.97
N LEU A 230 -10.49 9.69 34.06
CA LEU A 230 -10.18 9.05 35.32
C LEU A 230 -10.91 9.78 36.47
N ASP A 231 -11.74 9.04 37.18
CA ASP A 231 -12.37 9.51 38.43
C ASP A 231 -11.43 9.22 39.58
N VAL A 232 -11.06 10.26 40.33
CA VAL A 232 -10.13 10.16 41.44
C VAL A 232 -10.83 10.47 42.74
N ARG A 233 -10.64 9.63 43.75
CA ARG A 233 -11.08 9.90 45.13
C ARG A 233 -9.85 10.17 45.99
N VAL A 234 -9.87 11.28 46.74
CA VAL A 234 -8.80 11.65 47.68
C VAL A 234 -9.40 11.74 49.07
N THR A 235 -8.84 11.00 50.03
CA THR A 235 -9.25 11.00 51.45
C THR A 235 -8.08 11.51 52.29
N ILE A 236 -8.33 12.55 53.11
CA ILE A 236 -7.31 13.16 53.97
C ILE A 236 -7.68 12.89 55.44
N GLY A 237 -6.80 12.14 56.11
CA GLY A 237 -6.83 11.89 57.56
C GLY A 237 -5.76 12.68 58.31
N ALA A 238 -5.69 12.55 59.62
CA ALA A 238 -4.69 13.23 60.47
C ALA A 238 -3.27 12.69 60.27
N ASP A 239 -3.13 11.39 59.92
CA ASP A 239 -1.89 10.64 59.83
C ASP A 239 -1.53 10.17 58.44
N LYS A 240 -2.45 10.32 57.49
CA LYS A 240 -2.27 9.86 56.10
C LYS A 240 -3.14 10.57 55.12
N VAL A 241 -2.73 10.61 53.86
CA VAL A 241 -3.54 10.98 52.71
C VAL A 241 -3.55 9.80 51.71
N THR A 242 -4.73 9.49 51.20
CA THR A 242 -4.97 8.39 50.28
C THR A 242 -5.55 8.93 49.00
N ALA A 243 -5.07 8.45 47.83
CA ALA A 243 -5.71 8.66 46.55
C ALA A 243 -6.04 7.32 45.89
N ALA A 244 -7.24 7.22 45.34
CA ALA A 244 -7.71 6.00 44.69
C ALA A 244 -8.38 6.31 43.35
N ALA A 245 -8.13 5.48 42.34
CA ALA A 245 -8.73 5.54 41.02
C ALA A 245 -8.61 4.19 40.29
N ALA A 246 -9.59 3.82 39.46
CA ALA A 246 -9.56 2.61 38.63
C ALA A 246 -9.18 1.30 39.37
N GLY A 247 -9.57 1.18 40.64
CA GLY A 247 -9.25 0.00 41.47
C GLY A 247 -7.86 0.02 42.14
N PHE A 248 -7.05 1.02 41.88
CA PHE A 248 -5.72 1.22 42.51
C PHE A 248 -5.80 2.27 43.61
N SER A 249 -4.97 2.17 44.64
CA SER A 249 -4.86 3.17 45.67
C SER A 249 -3.44 3.33 46.18
N VAL A 250 -3.07 4.55 46.47
CA VAL A 250 -1.75 4.92 47.03
C VAL A 250 -1.99 5.72 48.31
N VAL A 251 -1.15 5.46 49.32
CA VAL A 251 -1.19 6.08 50.63
C VAL A 251 0.12 6.76 50.92
N LEU A 252 0.07 8.01 51.33
CA LEU A 252 1.26 8.70 51.90
C LEU A 252 1.00 9.01 53.35
N ALA A 253 1.87 8.55 54.25
CA ALA A 253 1.83 8.86 55.65
C ALA A 253 2.36 10.28 55.92
N GLY A 254 1.83 10.96 56.91
CA GLY A 254 2.26 12.28 57.34
C GLY A 254 1.35 12.82 58.47
N GLU A 255 1.83 13.78 59.23
CA GLU A 255 1.03 14.47 60.19
C GLU A 255 0.41 15.71 59.56
N PHE A 256 -0.94 15.78 59.52
CA PHE A 256 -1.67 16.87 58.88
C PHE A 256 -2.44 17.65 59.93
N LEU A 257 -2.26 18.97 59.89
CA LEU A 257 -2.97 19.89 60.76
C LEU A 257 -4.17 20.53 60.04
N PRO A 258 -5.18 21.03 60.81
CA PRO A 258 -6.29 21.74 60.21
C PRO A 258 -5.83 22.94 59.35
N ALA A 259 -6.42 23.09 58.17
CA ALA A 259 -6.12 24.19 57.25
C ALA A 259 -6.72 25.51 57.81
N LYS A 260 -6.02 26.62 57.52
CA LYS A 260 -6.56 27.95 57.82
C LYS A 260 -7.78 28.31 56.96
N ASP A 261 -7.89 27.69 55.78
CA ASP A 261 -8.93 27.90 54.79
C ASP A 261 -9.22 26.55 54.09
N ALA A 262 -10.30 25.90 54.52
CA ALA A 262 -10.66 24.58 54.01
C ALA A 262 -11.07 24.59 52.52
N ALA A 263 -11.63 25.71 52.03
CA ALA A 263 -12.04 25.83 50.63
C ALA A 263 -10.83 25.78 49.66
N LYS A 264 -9.71 26.37 50.08
CA LYS A 264 -8.47 26.34 49.26
C LYS A 264 -7.82 24.96 49.22
N VAL A 265 -8.15 24.05 50.12
CA VAL A 265 -7.63 22.68 50.09
C VAL A 265 -8.22 21.92 48.91
N GLU A 266 -9.51 22.07 48.63
CA GLU A 266 -10.15 21.42 47.48
C GLU A 266 -9.53 21.89 46.14
N ASP A 267 -9.36 23.22 46.02
CA ASP A 267 -8.73 23.78 44.82
C ASP A 267 -7.28 23.28 44.62
N ALA A 268 -6.52 23.16 45.72
CA ALA A 268 -5.15 22.65 45.68
C ALA A 268 -5.10 21.17 45.28
N VAL A 269 -6.00 20.34 45.79
CA VAL A 269 -6.14 18.93 45.43
C VAL A 269 -6.54 18.80 43.97
N ARG A 270 -7.57 19.49 43.54
CA ARG A 270 -8.04 19.52 42.13
C ARG A 270 -6.92 19.98 41.18
N GLY A 271 -6.26 21.08 41.51
CA GLY A 271 -5.15 21.60 40.72
C GLY A 271 -3.93 20.69 40.67
N ALA A 272 -3.69 19.88 41.71
CA ALA A 272 -2.62 18.89 41.70
C ALA A 272 -2.94 17.70 40.79
N PHE A 273 -4.14 17.13 40.88
CA PHE A 273 -4.56 15.95 40.14
C PHE A 273 -4.92 16.25 38.67
N ALA A 274 -5.29 17.48 38.33
CA ALA A 274 -5.48 17.92 36.95
C ALA A 274 -4.19 17.94 36.12
N LYS A 275 -3.01 17.92 36.76
CA LYS A 275 -1.70 17.91 36.07
C LYS A 275 -1.35 16.50 35.63
N THR A 276 -1.91 16.05 34.53
CA THR A 276 -1.72 14.67 34.05
C THR A 276 -0.40 14.43 33.30
N GLY A 277 0.30 15.49 32.87
CA GLY A 277 1.61 15.39 32.18
C GLY A 277 1.57 14.47 30.95
N ASP A 278 2.55 13.55 30.86
CA ASP A 278 2.66 12.57 29.78
C ASP A 278 1.83 11.29 30.00
N THR A 279 1.02 11.23 31.06
CA THR A 279 0.18 10.07 31.34
C THR A 279 -0.96 9.95 30.31
N PRO A 280 -1.50 8.74 30.09
CA PRO A 280 -2.64 8.53 29.20
C PRO A 280 -3.99 8.97 29.80
N PHE A 281 -4.00 9.66 30.96
CA PHE A 281 -5.20 9.99 31.71
C PHE A 281 -5.54 11.47 31.64
N GLU A 282 -6.83 11.79 31.80
CA GLU A 282 -7.34 13.10 32.15
C GLU A 282 -8.27 13.00 33.38
N LEU A 283 -8.25 13.99 34.26
CA LEU A 283 -9.10 14.01 35.41
C LEU A 283 -10.56 14.31 34.98
N ALA A 284 -11.46 13.34 35.08
CA ALA A 284 -12.87 13.50 34.74
C ALA A 284 -13.65 14.01 35.98
N ALA A 285 -13.54 13.33 37.13
CA ALA A 285 -14.14 13.76 38.37
C ALA A 285 -13.15 13.64 39.53
N LEU A 286 -13.29 14.54 40.52
CA LEU A 286 -12.56 14.47 41.78
C LEU A 286 -13.55 14.48 42.96
N THR A 287 -13.47 13.44 43.79
CA THR A 287 -14.16 13.36 45.08
C THR A 287 -13.16 13.57 46.20
N LEU A 288 -13.35 14.62 47.00
CA LEU A 288 -12.51 14.90 48.17
C LEU A 288 -13.27 14.55 49.47
N GLU A 289 -12.68 13.69 50.29
CA GLU A 289 -13.11 13.37 51.64
C GLU A 289 -12.12 13.97 52.64
N ASN A 290 -12.48 15.13 53.21
CA ASN A 290 -11.68 15.84 54.20
C ASN A 290 -12.58 16.44 55.29
N PRO A 291 -13.25 15.61 56.10
CA PRO A 291 -14.26 16.08 57.05
C PRO A 291 -13.72 16.98 58.15
N HIS A 292 -12.43 16.89 58.45
CA HIS A 292 -11.78 17.70 59.49
C HIS A 292 -10.98 18.88 58.93
N GLY A 293 -11.03 19.14 57.61
CA GLY A 293 -10.38 20.28 56.98
C GLY A 293 -8.85 20.28 57.09
N PHE A 294 -8.20 19.13 57.04
CA PHE A 294 -6.75 19.02 57.12
C PHE A 294 -6.05 19.62 55.89
N PHE A 295 -4.90 20.26 56.14
CA PHE A 295 -4.02 20.81 55.09
C PHE A 295 -3.02 19.77 54.65
N VAL A 296 -2.85 19.62 53.33
CA VAL A 296 -1.81 18.79 52.71
C VAL A 296 -0.91 19.66 51.80
N PRO A 297 0.39 19.66 51.97
CA PRO A 297 1.30 20.40 51.07
C PRO A 297 1.15 19.97 49.62
N VAL A 298 1.15 20.94 48.69
CA VAL A 298 1.01 20.69 47.25
C VAL A 298 2.08 19.74 46.71
N SER A 299 3.27 19.76 47.30
CA SER A 299 4.37 18.81 46.94
C SER A 299 3.98 17.35 47.21
N LEU A 300 3.33 17.08 48.34
CA LEU A 300 2.84 15.73 48.68
C LEU A 300 1.63 15.33 47.81
N LEU A 301 0.72 16.24 47.50
CA LEU A 301 -0.37 15.99 46.55
C LEU A 301 0.17 15.63 45.17
N ASN A 302 1.20 16.33 44.69
CA ASN A 302 1.85 16.00 43.42
C ASN A 302 2.63 14.66 43.46
N ALA A 303 3.19 14.29 44.62
CA ALA A 303 3.80 12.97 44.80
C ALA A 303 2.73 11.88 44.75
N LEU A 304 1.67 12.02 45.56
CA LEU A 304 0.56 11.09 45.62
C LEU A 304 -0.09 10.85 44.25
N ARG A 305 -0.28 11.92 43.47
CA ARG A 305 -0.77 11.82 42.10
C ARG A 305 0.17 11.03 41.21
N ARG A 306 1.48 11.33 41.23
CA ARG A 306 2.48 10.62 40.39
C ARG A 306 2.48 9.13 40.69
N ASP A 307 2.47 8.79 41.96
CA ASP A 307 2.50 7.40 42.42
C ASP A 307 1.20 6.69 42.02
N LEU A 308 0.03 7.32 42.20
CA LEU A 308 -1.24 6.75 41.77
C LEU A 308 -1.27 6.52 40.24
N TYR A 309 -0.87 7.51 39.44
CA TYR A 309 -0.92 7.39 37.99
C TYR A 309 0.12 6.40 37.42
N ALA A 310 1.21 6.15 38.15
CA ALA A 310 2.18 5.14 37.82
C ALA A 310 1.70 3.70 38.14
N GLU A 311 0.89 3.54 39.21
CA GLU A 311 0.33 2.25 39.59
C GLU A 311 -0.81 1.80 38.66
N ILE A 312 -1.56 2.75 38.10
CA ILE A 312 -2.66 2.41 37.18
C ILE A 312 -2.07 1.85 35.88
N LYS A 313 -2.07 0.53 35.78
CA LYS A 313 -1.71 -0.17 34.54
C LYS A 313 -2.87 0.03 33.57
N THR A 314 -2.64 0.80 32.52
CA THR A 314 -3.46 0.68 31.32
C THR A 314 -3.20 -0.72 30.77
N GLU A 315 -4.12 -1.65 31.00
CA GLU A 315 -4.17 -2.82 30.16
C GLU A 315 -4.29 -2.28 28.73
N GLU A 316 -3.25 -2.38 27.93
CA GLU A 316 -3.44 -2.50 26.51
C GLU A 316 -4.32 -3.74 26.37
N LYS A 317 -5.64 -3.53 26.26
CA LYS A 317 -6.53 -4.54 25.75
C LYS A 317 -6.10 -4.79 24.30
N THR A 318 -5.02 -5.50 24.13
CA THR A 318 -4.85 -6.34 22.98
C THR A 318 -6.01 -7.32 23.11
N THR A 319 -7.14 -6.96 22.52
CA THR A 319 -8.25 -7.89 22.37
C THR A 319 -7.74 -8.92 21.38
N VAL A 320 -6.97 -9.88 21.89
CA VAL A 320 -6.74 -11.12 21.17
C VAL A 320 -8.12 -11.76 21.13
N LEU A 321 -8.84 -11.48 20.05
CA LEU A 321 -10.11 -12.17 19.83
C LEU A 321 -9.79 -13.65 19.82
N PRO A 322 -10.47 -14.45 20.64
CA PRO A 322 -10.22 -15.89 20.64
C PRO A 322 -10.42 -16.44 19.22
N PRO A 323 -9.70 -17.49 18.83
CA PRO A 323 -9.91 -18.13 17.54
C PRO A 323 -11.40 -18.45 17.40
N THR A 324 -12.00 -17.90 16.33
CA THR A 324 -13.43 -18.07 16.07
C THR A 324 -13.65 -19.40 15.37
N GLY A 325 -14.31 -20.31 16.04
CA GLY A 325 -14.64 -21.63 15.53
C GLY A 325 -13.63 -22.74 15.88
N ARG A 326 -14.00 -23.98 15.61
CA ARG A 326 -13.08 -25.12 15.73
C ARG A 326 -12.15 -25.12 14.53
N PRO A 327 -10.83 -25.33 14.72
CA PRO A 327 -9.90 -25.53 13.62
C PRO A 327 -10.35 -26.68 12.71
N PHE A 328 -10.15 -26.52 11.41
CA PHE A 328 -10.32 -27.61 10.47
C PHE A 328 -9.07 -28.49 10.51
N ALA A 329 -9.24 -29.77 10.76
CA ALA A 329 -8.15 -30.76 10.71
C ALA A 329 -8.35 -31.64 9.47
N ALA A 330 -7.39 -31.67 8.55
CA ALA A 330 -7.38 -32.57 7.42
C ALA A 330 -6.81 -33.93 7.87
N GLU A 331 -7.52 -35.02 7.60
CA GLU A 331 -7.01 -36.38 7.85
C GLU A 331 -5.91 -36.77 6.85
N LYS A 332 -6.01 -36.26 5.62
CA LYS A 332 -5.03 -36.45 4.54
C LYS A 332 -5.07 -35.26 3.60
N SER A 333 -3.89 -34.79 3.15
CA SER A 333 -3.80 -33.73 2.16
C SER A 333 -4.08 -34.20 0.75
N GLY A 334 -4.88 -33.43 0.00
CA GLY A 334 -5.17 -33.68 -1.41
C GLY A 334 -4.29 -32.82 -2.32
N TRP A 335 -4.38 -33.04 -3.64
CA TRP A 335 -3.65 -32.32 -4.67
C TRP A 335 -4.58 -31.66 -5.68
N ILE A 336 -4.32 -30.39 -5.98
CA ILE A 336 -5.06 -29.59 -6.94
C ILE A 336 -4.12 -29.15 -8.06
N ILE A 337 -4.59 -29.24 -9.30
CA ILE A 337 -3.97 -28.55 -10.42
C ILE A 337 -4.88 -27.40 -10.85
N ARG A 338 -4.32 -26.20 -11.00
CA ARG A 338 -5.01 -25.05 -11.58
C ARG A 338 -4.41 -24.71 -12.93
N THR A 339 -5.26 -24.53 -13.95
CA THR A 339 -4.81 -24.25 -15.32
C THR A 339 -5.75 -23.30 -16.05
N ASP A 340 -5.25 -22.54 -17.03
CA ASP A 340 -6.02 -21.83 -18.06
C ASP A 340 -5.86 -22.50 -19.43
N ASP A 341 -5.09 -23.61 -19.51
CA ASP A 341 -4.89 -24.41 -20.70
C ASP A 341 -4.98 -25.92 -20.38
N ILE A 342 -6.11 -26.51 -20.75
CA ILE A 342 -6.40 -27.94 -20.46
C ILE A 342 -5.41 -28.86 -21.18
N ASP A 343 -4.91 -28.48 -22.37
CA ASP A 343 -4.01 -29.33 -23.16
C ASP A 343 -2.66 -29.53 -22.46
N ALA A 344 -2.23 -28.60 -21.63
CA ALA A 344 -1.04 -28.74 -20.81
C ALA A 344 -1.10 -29.92 -19.84
N LEU A 345 -2.30 -30.42 -19.52
CA LEU A 345 -2.50 -31.54 -18.59
C LEU A 345 -2.38 -32.92 -19.25
N ALA A 346 -2.24 -33.01 -20.59
CA ALA A 346 -2.25 -34.29 -21.31
C ALA A 346 -1.14 -35.28 -20.88
N GLY A 347 -0.06 -34.77 -20.28
CA GLY A 347 1.04 -35.59 -19.73
C GLY A 347 0.91 -35.97 -18.27
N ILE A 348 -0.20 -35.63 -17.60
CA ILE A 348 -0.42 -35.84 -16.16
C ILE A 348 -1.53 -36.88 -15.95
N ASP A 349 -1.28 -37.92 -15.12
CA ASP A 349 -2.33 -38.85 -14.71
C ASP A 349 -3.30 -38.15 -13.75
N LEU A 350 -4.51 -37.84 -14.23
CA LEU A 350 -5.54 -37.17 -13.44
C LEU A 350 -6.12 -38.06 -12.31
N ASN A 351 -5.79 -39.36 -12.23
CA ASN A 351 -6.12 -40.17 -11.08
C ASN A 351 -5.35 -39.77 -9.83
N GLU A 352 -4.15 -39.23 -10.00
CA GLU A 352 -3.31 -38.71 -8.92
C GLU A 352 -3.73 -37.32 -8.44
N VAL A 353 -4.70 -36.66 -9.11
CA VAL A 353 -5.17 -35.30 -8.83
C VAL A 353 -6.56 -35.37 -8.21
N ASP A 354 -6.76 -34.73 -7.07
CA ASP A 354 -8.07 -34.72 -6.39
C ASP A 354 -9.03 -33.72 -7.02
N GLU A 355 -8.49 -32.60 -7.55
CA GLU A 355 -9.28 -31.57 -8.20
C GLU A 355 -8.48 -30.84 -9.29
N VAL A 356 -9.17 -30.55 -10.40
CA VAL A 356 -8.67 -29.66 -11.47
C VAL A 356 -9.45 -28.35 -11.45
N THR A 357 -8.78 -27.24 -11.20
CA THR A 357 -9.37 -25.90 -11.22
C THR A 357 -9.06 -25.25 -12.56
N VAL A 358 -10.07 -24.91 -13.35
CA VAL A 358 -9.93 -24.25 -14.65
C VAL A 358 -10.22 -22.77 -14.54
N LEU A 359 -9.22 -21.92 -14.82
CA LEU A 359 -9.36 -20.47 -14.85
C LEU A 359 -10.07 -20.06 -16.15
N LEU A 360 -11.24 -19.47 -16.02
CA LEU A 360 -12.07 -19.07 -17.15
C LEU A 360 -11.64 -17.74 -17.77
N SER A 361 -11.84 -17.60 -19.08
CA SER A 361 -11.92 -16.33 -19.79
C SER A 361 -13.32 -16.16 -20.40
N PRO A 362 -13.74 -14.96 -20.81
CA PRO A 362 -15.04 -14.76 -21.45
C PRO A 362 -15.19 -15.56 -22.75
N GLU A 363 -14.09 -15.83 -23.42
CA GLU A 363 -13.99 -16.55 -24.68
C GLU A 363 -13.70 -18.06 -24.49
N PHE A 364 -13.72 -18.55 -23.24
CA PHE A 364 -13.41 -19.95 -22.95
C PHE A 364 -14.43 -20.90 -23.59
N ASP A 365 -13.91 -21.91 -24.32
CA ASP A 365 -14.76 -22.94 -24.92
C ASP A 365 -15.14 -23.99 -23.86
N ALA A 366 -16.40 -23.93 -23.42
CA ALA A 366 -16.93 -24.84 -22.42
C ALA A 366 -16.98 -26.32 -22.86
N GLU A 367 -16.96 -26.61 -24.17
CA GLU A 367 -16.92 -28.00 -24.68
C GLU A 367 -15.63 -28.70 -24.27
N ARG A 368 -14.54 -27.96 -24.12
CA ARG A 368 -13.26 -28.51 -23.64
C ARG A 368 -13.32 -29.07 -22.23
N LEU A 369 -14.26 -28.62 -21.39
CA LEU A 369 -14.45 -29.19 -20.04
C LEU A 369 -14.91 -30.64 -20.05
N LYS A 370 -15.49 -31.10 -21.17
CA LYS A 370 -15.96 -32.52 -21.31
C LYS A 370 -14.80 -33.50 -21.33
N THR A 371 -13.55 -33.04 -21.60
CA THR A 371 -12.35 -33.90 -21.56
C THR A 371 -11.86 -34.18 -20.14
N LEU A 372 -12.40 -33.46 -19.13
CA LEU A 372 -12.00 -33.58 -17.74
C LEU A 372 -13.09 -34.32 -16.90
N PRO A 373 -12.71 -35.04 -15.85
CA PRO A 373 -13.67 -35.68 -14.94
C PRO A 373 -14.51 -34.62 -14.21
N LYS A 374 -15.81 -34.55 -14.50
CA LYS A 374 -16.71 -33.50 -13.98
C LYS A 374 -16.74 -33.44 -12.45
N ASN A 375 -16.64 -34.58 -11.77
CA ASN A 375 -16.61 -34.65 -10.30
C ASN A 375 -15.35 -34.05 -9.67
N LYS A 376 -14.23 -33.98 -10.41
CA LYS A 376 -12.97 -33.38 -10.00
C LYS A 376 -12.84 -31.92 -10.44
N LEU A 377 -13.80 -31.37 -11.20
CA LEU A 377 -13.67 -30.07 -11.86
C LEU A 377 -14.22 -28.94 -10.98
N ARG A 378 -13.40 -27.89 -10.80
CA ARG A 378 -13.75 -26.58 -10.25
C ARG A 378 -13.51 -25.52 -11.31
N LEU A 379 -14.38 -24.51 -11.38
CA LEU A 379 -14.25 -23.40 -12.30
C LEU A 379 -13.79 -22.14 -11.54
N ALA A 380 -12.80 -21.44 -12.04
CA ALA A 380 -12.25 -20.25 -11.40
C ALA A 380 -12.53 -18.98 -12.18
N LEU A 381 -12.95 -17.93 -11.49
CA LEU A 381 -13.08 -16.58 -12.04
C LEU A 381 -11.78 -15.79 -11.77
N PRO A 382 -11.31 -14.97 -12.73
CA PRO A 382 -10.07 -14.22 -12.55
C PRO A 382 -10.17 -13.19 -11.41
N ALA A 383 -9.06 -12.97 -10.71
CA ALA A 383 -8.99 -12.02 -9.61
C ALA A 383 -9.27 -10.57 -10.05
N LEU A 384 -8.81 -10.20 -11.24
CA LEU A 384 -8.96 -8.85 -11.78
C LEU A 384 -9.68 -8.88 -13.13
N GLU A 385 -10.88 -8.34 -13.15
CA GLU A 385 -11.66 -8.14 -14.38
C GLU A 385 -12.25 -6.73 -14.39
N ARG A 386 -12.15 -6.05 -15.52
CA ARG A 386 -12.65 -4.68 -15.71
C ARG A 386 -14.04 -4.62 -16.35
N ALA A 387 -14.50 -5.72 -16.89
CA ALA A 387 -15.80 -5.87 -17.54
C ALA A 387 -16.46 -7.17 -17.06
N PRO A 388 -16.80 -7.31 -15.75
CA PRO A 388 -17.34 -8.54 -15.18
C PRO A 388 -18.62 -9.00 -15.89
N ALA A 389 -19.40 -8.06 -16.44
CA ALA A 389 -20.60 -8.39 -17.19
C ALA A 389 -20.38 -9.36 -18.37
N LYS A 390 -19.16 -9.43 -18.90
CA LYS A 390 -18.81 -10.39 -19.97
C LYS A 390 -18.86 -11.86 -19.50
N TYR A 391 -18.75 -12.08 -18.20
CA TYR A 391 -18.82 -13.42 -17.62
C TYR A 391 -20.24 -13.86 -17.28
N ALA A 392 -21.23 -12.97 -17.27
CA ALA A 392 -22.59 -13.29 -16.83
C ALA A 392 -23.21 -14.46 -17.63
N GLU A 393 -23.15 -14.40 -18.94
CA GLU A 393 -23.72 -15.46 -19.80
C GLU A 393 -22.92 -16.77 -19.77
N PRO A 394 -21.57 -16.76 -19.88
CA PRO A 394 -20.78 -17.99 -19.67
C PRO A 394 -21.02 -18.65 -18.31
N VAL A 395 -21.03 -17.89 -17.22
CA VAL A 395 -21.29 -18.42 -15.88
C VAL A 395 -22.69 -19.01 -15.77
N ARG A 396 -23.72 -18.31 -16.30
CA ARG A 396 -25.11 -18.82 -16.31
C ARG A 396 -25.19 -20.18 -17.00
N ARG A 397 -24.63 -20.32 -18.21
CA ARG A 397 -24.63 -21.59 -18.97
C ARG A 397 -23.93 -22.72 -18.22
N LEU A 398 -22.80 -22.44 -17.57
CA LEU A 398 -22.06 -23.41 -16.78
C LEU A 398 -22.85 -23.86 -15.54
N LEU A 399 -23.54 -22.94 -14.89
CA LEU A 399 -24.45 -23.26 -13.77
C LEU A 399 -25.62 -24.11 -14.23
N GLU A 400 -26.25 -23.81 -15.37
CA GLU A 400 -27.29 -24.63 -15.99
C GLU A 400 -26.77 -26.00 -16.40
N GLY A 401 -25.51 -26.09 -16.85
CA GLY A 401 -24.78 -27.32 -17.10
C GLY A 401 -24.44 -28.14 -15.84
N GLY A 402 -24.83 -27.66 -14.65
CA GLY A 402 -24.67 -28.36 -13.38
C GLY A 402 -23.29 -28.24 -12.76
N PHE A 403 -22.45 -27.29 -13.16
CA PHE A 403 -21.18 -27.01 -12.47
C PHE A 403 -21.45 -26.28 -11.16
N ARG A 404 -21.02 -26.84 -10.03
CA ARG A 404 -21.30 -26.32 -8.68
C ARG A 404 -20.06 -26.02 -7.86
N LYS A 405 -18.86 -26.40 -8.32
CA LYS A 405 -17.59 -26.07 -7.66
C LYS A 405 -16.98 -24.85 -8.33
N TRP A 406 -16.82 -23.76 -7.55
CA TRP A 406 -16.32 -22.50 -8.06
C TRP A 406 -15.20 -21.93 -7.18
N GLU A 407 -14.26 -21.22 -7.81
CA GLU A 407 -13.23 -20.45 -7.13
C GLU A 407 -13.34 -18.99 -7.54
N ILE A 408 -13.27 -18.09 -6.58
CA ILE A 408 -13.25 -16.65 -6.82
C ILE A 408 -11.98 -16.02 -6.25
N GLY A 409 -11.41 -15.07 -6.98
CA GLY A 409 -10.25 -14.27 -6.56
C GLY A 409 -10.61 -12.83 -6.20
N ASN A 410 -11.90 -12.47 -6.26
CA ASN A 410 -12.39 -11.12 -5.94
C ASN A 410 -13.89 -11.16 -5.67
N TRP A 411 -14.42 -10.15 -4.98
CA TRP A 411 -15.83 -10.02 -4.59
C TRP A 411 -16.80 -9.95 -5.77
N TRP A 412 -16.39 -9.41 -6.94
CA TRP A 412 -17.24 -9.43 -8.13
C TRP A 412 -17.65 -10.85 -8.55
N GLY A 413 -16.78 -11.82 -8.30
CA GLY A 413 -17.09 -13.24 -8.57
C GLY A 413 -18.18 -13.77 -7.67
N LEU A 414 -18.30 -13.29 -6.44
CA LEU A 414 -19.37 -13.66 -5.53
C LEU A 414 -20.76 -13.20 -6.04
N GLU A 415 -20.81 -11.99 -6.62
CA GLU A 415 -22.04 -11.44 -7.20
C GLU A 415 -22.53 -12.21 -8.44
N MET A 416 -21.64 -12.94 -9.10
CA MET A 416 -21.98 -13.76 -10.27
C MET A 416 -22.55 -15.13 -9.94
N LEU A 417 -22.43 -15.57 -8.70
CA LEU A 417 -22.80 -16.92 -8.28
C LEU A 417 -24.05 -16.90 -7.39
N PRO A 418 -24.90 -17.93 -7.44
CA PRO A 418 -26.04 -18.03 -6.54
C PRO A 418 -25.56 -18.20 -5.09
N ALA A 419 -26.32 -17.65 -4.16
CA ALA A 419 -25.99 -17.67 -2.72
C ALA A 419 -25.98 -19.10 -2.11
N ASN A 420 -26.64 -20.06 -2.73
CA ASN A 420 -26.78 -21.41 -2.23
C ASN A 420 -26.45 -22.46 -3.31
N GLY A 421 -26.05 -23.65 -2.86
CA GLY A 421 -25.81 -24.80 -3.74
C GLY A 421 -24.48 -24.73 -4.51
N ILE A 422 -23.56 -23.88 -4.07
CA ILE A 422 -22.21 -23.75 -4.62
C ILE A 422 -21.18 -24.22 -3.60
N ASP A 423 -20.26 -25.07 -4.01
CA ASP A 423 -19.02 -25.34 -3.31
C ASP A 423 -18.01 -24.24 -3.70
N LEU A 424 -17.83 -23.25 -2.82
CA LEU A 424 -17.09 -22.03 -3.09
C LEU A 424 -15.69 -22.06 -2.47
N SER A 425 -14.66 -21.78 -3.27
CA SER A 425 -13.27 -21.59 -2.85
C SER A 425 -12.86 -20.11 -2.99
N PHE A 426 -12.17 -19.57 -1.99
CA PHE A 426 -11.56 -18.25 -2.06
C PHE A 426 -10.08 -18.38 -2.42
N ASP A 427 -9.65 -17.75 -3.54
CA ASP A 427 -8.26 -17.74 -3.97
C ASP A 427 -7.38 -16.83 -3.10
N GLY A 428 -6.07 -17.06 -3.11
CA GLY A 428 -5.08 -16.29 -2.35
C GLY A 428 -5.06 -14.78 -2.63
N SER A 429 -5.63 -14.37 -3.77
CA SER A 429 -5.82 -12.97 -4.13
C SER A 429 -6.83 -12.21 -3.25
N LEU A 430 -7.70 -12.90 -2.52
CA LEU A 430 -8.57 -12.31 -1.49
C LEU A 430 -7.85 -12.03 -0.16
N TYR A 431 -6.60 -12.43 -0.05
CA TYR A 431 -5.66 -11.97 0.95
C TYR A 431 -6.02 -12.32 2.40
N MET A 432 -6.40 -13.60 2.63
CA MET A 432 -6.72 -14.12 3.96
C MET A 432 -5.43 -14.39 4.75
N LEU A 433 -5.06 -13.49 5.67
CA LEU A 433 -3.79 -13.52 6.41
C LEU A 433 -3.96 -13.77 7.91
N ASN A 434 -5.18 -13.94 8.39
CA ASN A 434 -5.46 -14.25 9.78
C ASN A 434 -6.80 -14.99 9.92
N THR A 435 -7.01 -15.61 11.07
CA THR A 435 -8.20 -16.43 11.33
C THR A 435 -9.51 -15.64 11.29
N GLN A 436 -9.48 -14.34 11.60
CA GLN A 436 -10.67 -13.47 11.53
C GLN A 436 -11.10 -13.24 10.07
N ALA A 437 -10.12 -13.02 9.18
CA ALA A 437 -10.39 -12.90 7.74
C ALA A 437 -10.96 -14.22 7.19
N VAL A 438 -10.45 -15.37 7.65
CA VAL A 438 -10.97 -16.69 7.26
C VAL A 438 -12.38 -16.91 7.81
N GLN A 439 -12.68 -16.45 9.02
CA GLN A 439 -14.03 -16.50 9.57
C GLN A 439 -15.00 -15.65 8.74
N ALA A 440 -14.62 -14.44 8.35
CA ALA A 440 -15.43 -13.60 7.47
C ALA A 440 -15.63 -14.24 6.09
N ALA A 441 -14.61 -14.91 5.54
CA ALA A 441 -14.75 -15.69 4.31
C ALA A 441 -15.76 -16.83 4.47
N LYS A 442 -15.76 -17.56 5.59
CA LYS A 442 -16.74 -18.61 5.92
C LYS A 442 -18.15 -18.05 5.99
N GLU A 443 -18.34 -16.90 6.64
CA GLU A 443 -19.63 -16.20 6.72
C GLU A 443 -20.13 -15.74 5.34
N ALA A 444 -19.21 -15.39 4.44
CA ALA A 444 -19.51 -15.08 3.04
C ALA A 444 -19.75 -16.31 2.17
N GLY A 445 -19.76 -17.53 2.74
CA GLY A 445 -20.09 -18.79 2.06
C GLY A 445 -18.88 -19.56 1.51
N ALA A 446 -17.65 -19.16 1.83
CA ALA A 446 -16.47 -19.95 1.43
C ALA A 446 -16.45 -21.31 2.15
N GLY A 447 -16.23 -22.38 1.40
CA GLY A 447 -15.97 -23.73 1.92
C GLY A 447 -14.47 -23.99 2.14
N ARG A 448 -13.58 -23.23 1.52
CA ARG A 448 -12.12 -23.30 1.70
C ARG A 448 -11.44 -22.01 1.24
N ILE A 449 -10.18 -21.83 1.65
CA ILE A 449 -9.35 -20.68 1.28
C ILE A 449 -8.02 -21.14 0.68
N THR A 450 -7.43 -20.32 -0.18
CA THR A 450 -6.04 -20.47 -0.63
C THR A 450 -5.15 -19.47 0.12
N LEU A 451 -4.01 -19.95 0.64
CA LEU A 451 -3.01 -19.14 1.33
C LEU A 451 -2.33 -18.17 0.35
N SER A 452 -2.00 -16.98 0.80
CA SER A 452 -1.37 -15.97 -0.04
C SER A 452 0.13 -16.21 -0.20
N VAL A 453 0.65 -16.15 -1.42
CA VAL A 453 2.11 -16.25 -1.70
C VAL A 453 2.93 -15.08 -1.18
N GLU A 454 2.28 -14.01 -0.76
CA GLU A 454 2.95 -12.90 -0.10
C GLU A 454 3.27 -13.21 1.36
N ASP A 455 2.62 -14.21 1.94
CA ASP A 455 2.76 -14.57 3.34
C ASP A 455 4.06 -15.33 3.64
N CYS A 456 4.44 -15.42 4.91
CA CYS A 456 5.60 -16.20 5.35
C CYS A 456 5.17 -17.60 5.80
N LEU A 457 6.10 -18.54 5.78
CA LEU A 457 5.87 -19.94 6.12
C LEU A 457 5.22 -20.13 7.50
N ASN A 458 5.69 -19.38 8.51
CA ASN A 458 5.18 -19.47 9.87
C ASN A 458 3.70 -19.08 9.97
N ASN A 459 3.28 -18.02 9.28
CA ASN A 459 1.88 -17.60 9.28
C ASN A 459 1.00 -18.53 8.44
N MET A 460 1.49 -18.98 7.28
CA MET A 460 0.79 -20.00 6.48
C MET A 460 0.52 -21.28 7.30
N ARG A 461 1.53 -21.73 8.05
CA ARG A 461 1.41 -22.87 8.95
C ARG A 461 0.38 -22.60 10.05
N ALA A 462 0.49 -21.47 10.74
CA ALA A 462 -0.44 -21.09 11.79
C ALA A 462 -1.89 -21.00 11.28
N LEU A 463 -2.10 -20.47 10.08
CA LEU A 463 -3.42 -20.45 9.45
C LEU A 463 -3.93 -21.84 9.11
N ALA A 464 -3.10 -22.71 8.53
CA ALA A 464 -3.49 -24.09 8.21
C ALA A 464 -3.87 -24.88 9.46
N GLU A 465 -3.20 -24.63 10.59
CA GLU A 465 -3.46 -25.29 11.87
C GLU A 465 -4.71 -24.75 12.60
N ASN A 466 -5.01 -23.46 12.46
CA ASN A 466 -5.98 -22.77 13.34
C ASN A 466 -7.19 -22.20 12.62
N ALA A 467 -7.22 -22.19 11.28
CA ALA A 467 -8.34 -21.60 10.54
C ALA A 467 -9.59 -22.48 10.59
N PRO A 468 -10.80 -21.87 10.58
CA PRO A 468 -12.07 -22.62 10.61
C PRO A 468 -12.49 -23.19 9.24
N LEU A 469 -11.65 -23.09 8.23
CA LEU A 469 -11.83 -23.61 6.87
C LEU A 469 -10.59 -24.37 6.40
N PRO A 470 -10.76 -25.36 5.51
CA PRO A 470 -9.65 -26.01 4.83
C PRO A 470 -8.76 -25.01 4.11
N ALA A 471 -7.45 -25.11 4.31
CA ALA A 471 -6.46 -24.29 3.63
C ALA A 471 -5.88 -25.01 2.41
N VAL A 472 -5.72 -24.29 1.31
CA VAL A 472 -5.00 -24.70 0.10
C VAL A 472 -3.67 -23.99 0.08
N MET A 473 -2.55 -24.72 0.04
CA MET A 473 -1.22 -24.16 -0.10
C MET A 473 -0.77 -24.17 -1.56
N PRO A 474 -0.55 -23.00 -2.21
CA PRO A 474 0.06 -22.97 -3.53
C PRO A 474 1.53 -23.36 -3.40
N VAL A 475 1.94 -24.42 -4.11
CA VAL A 475 3.32 -24.95 -4.03
C VAL A 475 4.15 -24.65 -5.28
N TYR A 476 3.49 -24.39 -6.41
CA TYR A 476 4.14 -23.97 -7.65
C TYR A 476 3.22 -23.03 -8.42
N GLN A 477 3.72 -21.85 -8.83
CA GLN A 477 2.94 -20.93 -9.64
C GLN A 477 3.77 -19.84 -10.31
N ASP A 478 3.23 -19.27 -11.40
CA ASP A 478 3.60 -17.96 -11.92
C ASP A 478 2.68 -16.89 -11.33
N ALA A 479 3.09 -16.28 -10.22
CA ALA A 479 2.33 -15.22 -9.60
C ALA A 479 2.56 -13.89 -10.34
N PRO A 480 1.51 -13.19 -10.80
CA PRO A 480 1.68 -11.83 -11.30
C PRO A 480 2.26 -10.93 -10.22
N LEU A 481 3.42 -10.30 -10.50
CA LEU A 481 4.00 -9.29 -9.62
C LEU A 481 3.08 -8.10 -9.45
N PHE A 482 2.39 -7.72 -10.52
CA PHE A 482 1.24 -6.81 -10.49
C PHE A 482 0.43 -6.92 -11.78
N THR A 483 -0.80 -6.41 -11.72
CA THR A 483 -1.66 -6.21 -12.89
C THR A 483 -1.99 -4.73 -13.01
N SER A 484 -1.77 -4.16 -14.21
CA SER A 484 -2.02 -2.75 -14.51
C SER A 484 -3.06 -2.58 -15.61
N ALA A 485 -3.88 -1.55 -15.48
CA ALA A 485 -4.79 -1.10 -16.55
C ALA A 485 -4.07 -0.40 -17.71
N VAL A 486 -2.78 -0.12 -17.55
CA VAL A 486 -1.93 0.48 -18.58
C VAL A 486 -1.53 -0.59 -19.59
N CYS A 487 -1.80 -0.34 -20.85
CA CYS A 487 -1.30 -1.22 -21.91
C CYS A 487 0.16 -0.91 -22.22
N ILE A 488 1.05 -1.88 -22.00
CA ILE A 488 2.50 -1.73 -22.31
C ILE A 488 2.77 -1.60 -23.81
N ARG A 489 1.85 -2.04 -24.68
CA ARG A 489 1.98 -2.01 -26.15
C ARG A 489 1.57 -0.68 -26.77
N ALA A 490 0.63 0.02 -26.16
CA ALA A 490 0.04 1.25 -26.68
C ALA A 490 -0.36 2.18 -25.52
N ASN A 491 0.41 3.25 -25.36
CA ASN A 491 0.14 4.27 -24.36
C ASN A 491 0.57 5.66 -24.91
N PRO A 492 -0.37 6.54 -25.30
CA PRO A 492 -1.82 6.42 -25.16
C PRO A 492 -2.44 5.37 -26.11
N CYS A 493 -3.58 4.82 -25.71
CA CYS A 493 -4.28 3.82 -26.51
C CYS A 493 -5.15 4.49 -27.58
N LYS A 494 -4.58 4.79 -28.73
CA LYS A 494 -5.29 5.35 -29.90
C LYS A 494 -5.92 4.28 -30.79
N SER A 495 -5.24 3.12 -30.92
CA SER A 495 -5.76 1.96 -31.63
C SER A 495 -5.31 0.70 -30.88
N CYS A 496 -6.24 -0.23 -30.66
CA CYS A 496 -5.92 -1.46 -29.95
C CYS A 496 -5.30 -2.49 -30.92
N PRO A 497 -4.07 -2.95 -30.68
CA PRO A 497 -3.46 -4.03 -31.50
C PRO A 497 -4.09 -5.40 -31.24
N ARG A 498 -5.08 -5.50 -30.36
CA ARG A 498 -5.82 -6.70 -29.93
C ARG A 498 -4.95 -7.96 -29.71
N GLY A 499 -5.54 -8.99 -29.14
CA GLY A 499 -4.88 -10.25 -28.88
C GLY A 499 -3.90 -10.22 -27.70
N GLU A 500 -3.32 -11.35 -27.44
CA GLU A 500 -2.30 -11.60 -26.40
C GLU A 500 -0.91 -11.29 -26.95
N LYS A 501 -0.08 -10.62 -26.19
CA LYS A 501 1.34 -10.44 -26.50
C LYS A 501 2.19 -10.50 -25.25
N TRP A 502 3.28 -11.28 -25.32
CA TRP A 502 4.34 -11.31 -24.34
C TRP A 502 5.48 -10.39 -24.77
N LEU A 503 6.04 -9.64 -23.81
CA LEU A 503 7.24 -8.82 -23.98
C LEU A 503 8.26 -9.19 -22.91
N LYS A 504 9.52 -9.25 -23.31
CA LYS A 504 10.63 -9.43 -22.39
C LYS A 504 11.13 -8.07 -21.94
N LEU A 505 11.36 -7.94 -20.63
CA LEU A 505 11.94 -6.77 -20.00
C LEU A 505 13.12 -7.21 -19.15
N ARG A 506 14.12 -6.33 -18.99
CA ARG A 506 15.26 -6.56 -18.10
C ARG A 506 15.49 -5.36 -17.19
N HIS A 507 15.90 -5.63 -15.96
CA HIS A 507 16.31 -4.59 -15.01
C HIS A 507 17.35 -5.19 -14.06
N GLU A 508 18.53 -4.55 -13.94
CA GLU A 508 19.65 -5.00 -13.10
C GLU A 508 19.99 -6.49 -13.28
N GLY A 509 20.06 -6.92 -14.53
CA GLY A 509 20.39 -8.31 -14.89
C GLY A 509 19.29 -9.34 -14.64
N ARG A 510 18.12 -8.94 -14.13
CA ARG A 510 16.94 -9.80 -13.94
C ARG A 510 16.02 -9.70 -15.14
N GLU A 511 15.47 -10.83 -15.53
CA GLU A 511 14.47 -10.91 -16.60
C GLU A 511 13.06 -10.87 -16.02
N TYR A 512 12.17 -10.15 -16.70
CA TYR A 512 10.74 -10.06 -16.41
C TYR A 512 9.96 -10.34 -17.69
N LEU A 513 8.75 -10.86 -17.53
CA LEU A 513 7.83 -11.13 -18.63
C LEU A 513 6.56 -10.29 -18.45
N ALA A 514 6.22 -9.48 -19.43
CA ALA A 514 5.01 -8.68 -19.42
C ALA A 514 3.99 -9.25 -20.39
N LEU A 515 2.84 -9.70 -19.87
CA LEU A 515 1.71 -10.17 -20.66
C LEU A 515 0.71 -9.03 -20.86
N SER A 516 0.52 -8.62 -22.12
CA SER A 516 -0.55 -7.71 -22.53
C SER A 516 -1.72 -8.50 -23.06
N LYS A 517 -2.86 -8.48 -22.33
CA LYS A 517 -4.10 -9.18 -22.66
C LYS A 517 -5.30 -8.44 -22.09
N ASN A 518 -6.41 -8.39 -22.82
CA ASN A 518 -7.69 -7.82 -22.38
C ASN A 518 -7.59 -6.40 -21.78
N CYS A 519 -6.84 -5.51 -22.46
CA CYS A 519 -6.58 -4.13 -22.01
C CYS A 519 -5.91 -4.04 -20.63
N GLN A 520 -5.15 -5.07 -20.23
CA GLN A 520 -4.36 -5.12 -19.02
C GLN A 520 -2.92 -5.51 -19.36
N THR A 521 -2.00 -5.15 -18.49
CA THR A 521 -0.63 -5.67 -18.48
C THR A 521 -0.39 -6.36 -17.15
N MET A 522 -0.01 -7.63 -17.20
CA MET A 522 0.49 -8.40 -16.06
C MET A 522 2.00 -8.51 -16.16
N LEU A 523 2.71 -8.22 -15.10
CA LEU A 523 4.16 -8.43 -15.03
C LEU A 523 4.47 -9.66 -14.19
N PHE A 524 5.35 -10.50 -14.67
CA PHE A 524 5.84 -11.70 -14.00
C PHE A 524 7.36 -11.63 -13.82
N ALA A 525 7.88 -12.28 -12.79
CA ALA A 525 9.30 -12.57 -12.70
C ALA A 525 9.71 -13.54 -13.82
N GLY A 526 10.97 -13.54 -14.21
CA GLY A 526 11.50 -14.50 -15.20
C GLY A 526 11.40 -15.96 -14.74
N ARG A 527 11.22 -16.18 -13.43
CA ARG A 527 11.19 -17.50 -12.78
C ARG A 527 9.89 -17.70 -12.01
N PRO A 528 9.24 -18.87 -12.12
CA PRO A 528 8.11 -19.24 -11.27
C PRO A 528 8.48 -19.30 -9.79
N LEU A 529 7.48 -19.26 -8.92
CA LEU A 529 7.63 -19.59 -7.50
C LEU A 529 7.49 -21.10 -7.30
N CYS A 530 8.34 -21.69 -6.44
CA CYS A 530 8.24 -23.08 -6.03
C CYS A 530 8.53 -23.21 -4.54
N PHE A 531 7.58 -23.79 -3.81
CA PHE A 531 7.61 -24.00 -2.37
C PHE A 531 7.50 -25.49 -1.99
N ALA A 532 7.79 -26.38 -2.93
CA ALA A 532 7.54 -27.81 -2.76
C ALA A 532 8.27 -28.39 -1.53
N ALA A 533 9.55 -28.06 -1.35
CA ALA A 533 10.33 -28.54 -0.20
C ALA A 533 9.85 -27.98 1.16
N GLU A 534 9.19 -26.84 1.18
CA GLU A 534 8.65 -26.23 2.40
C GLU A 534 7.19 -26.65 2.65
N ALA A 535 6.49 -27.12 1.62
CA ALA A 535 5.06 -27.39 1.69
C ALA A 535 4.72 -28.48 2.72
N GLU A 536 5.55 -29.50 2.88
CA GLU A 536 5.36 -30.56 3.87
C GLU A 536 5.30 -30.04 5.31
N LYS A 537 5.87 -28.87 5.58
CA LYS A 537 5.85 -28.24 6.91
C LYS A 537 4.53 -27.50 7.22
N VAL A 538 3.64 -27.38 6.23
CA VAL A 538 2.34 -26.71 6.36
C VAL A 538 1.24 -27.78 6.27
N PRO A 539 0.47 -28.03 7.32
CA PRO A 539 -0.60 -29.05 7.33
C PRO A 539 -1.83 -28.55 6.57
N ALA A 540 -1.65 -28.23 5.29
CA ALA A 540 -2.71 -27.78 4.41
C ALA A 540 -3.61 -28.94 4.01
N ALA A 541 -4.92 -28.68 3.85
CA ALA A 541 -5.87 -29.67 3.35
C ALA A 541 -5.60 -30.04 1.89
N PHE A 542 -5.05 -29.11 1.14
CA PHE A 542 -4.66 -29.32 -0.26
C PHE A 542 -3.36 -28.61 -0.59
N TYR A 543 -2.57 -29.21 -1.47
CA TYR A 543 -1.45 -28.58 -2.16
C TYR A 543 -1.86 -28.27 -3.60
N ARG A 544 -1.50 -27.09 -4.12
CA ARG A 544 -1.91 -26.63 -5.45
C ARG A 544 -0.73 -26.30 -6.34
N VAL A 545 -0.78 -26.81 -7.58
CA VAL A 545 0.13 -26.50 -8.67
C VAL A 545 -0.60 -25.68 -9.72
N ASP A 546 -0.11 -24.47 -10.03
CA ASP A 546 -0.74 -23.56 -10.98
C ASP A 546 0.04 -23.56 -12.32
N PHE A 547 -0.60 -24.01 -13.39
CA PHE A 547 -0.18 -23.86 -14.77
C PHE A 547 -1.05 -22.80 -15.47
N VAL A 548 -0.95 -21.55 -15.03
CA VAL A 548 -1.76 -20.44 -15.54
C VAL A 548 -0.85 -19.35 -16.11
N TYR A 549 -1.35 -18.63 -17.10
CA TYR A 549 -0.69 -17.53 -17.82
C TYR A 549 0.49 -17.97 -18.69
N ARG A 550 1.55 -18.54 -18.14
CA ARG A 550 2.68 -19.08 -18.93
C ARG A 550 2.25 -20.34 -19.67
N ARG A 551 2.68 -20.50 -20.91
CA ARG A 551 2.37 -21.68 -21.69
C ARG A 551 3.30 -22.84 -21.29
N TYR A 552 2.71 -23.97 -20.95
CA TYR A 552 3.40 -25.20 -20.62
C TYR A 552 3.13 -26.25 -21.71
N SER A 553 4.19 -26.95 -22.19
CA SER A 553 3.96 -28.17 -22.92
C SER A 553 3.53 -29.28 -21.97
N PRO A 554 2.82 -30.33 -22.44
CA PRO A 554 2.44 -31.48 -21.60
C PRO A 554 3.63 -32.09 -20.86
N GLU A 555 4.79 -32.21 -21.50
CA GLU A 555 6.01 -32.77 -20.92
C GLU A 555 6.58 -31.86 -19.82
N ALA A 556 6.56 -30.56 -20.04
CA ALA A 556 7.01 -29.58 -19.05
C ALA A 556 6.11 -29.59 -17.82
N ALA A 557 4.78 -29.61 -18.00
CA ALA A 557 3.81 -29.69 -16.92
C ALA A 557 3.96 -31.02 -16.14
N ALA A 558 4.10 -32.14 -16.83
CA ALA A 558 4.31 -33.45 -16.20
C ALA A 558 5.64 -33.50 -15.41
N SER A 559 6.71 -32.91 -15.92
CA SER A 559 8.00 -32.83 -15.22
C SER A 559 7.89 -32.01 -13.92
N VAL A 560 7.21 -30.86 -13.95
CA VAL A 560 6.93 -30.04 -12.76
C VAL A 560 6.08 -30.84 -11.77
N TRP A 561 4.99 -31.42 -12.24
CA TRP A 561 4.06 -32.22 -11.43
C TRP A 561 4.78 -33.34 -10.66
N LYS A 562 5.61 -34.13 -11.36
CA LYS A 562 6.37 -35.23 -10.75
C LYS A 562 7.27 -34.76 -9.61
N LYS A 563 7.99 -33.66 -9.78
CA LYS A 563 8.88 -33.10 -8.74
C LYS A 563 8.09 -32.58 -7.54
N VAL A 564 7.09 -31.76 -7.81
CA VAL A 564 6.29 -31.12 -6.75
C VAL A 564 5.50 -32.15 -5.92
N ARG A 565 5.01 -33.21 -6.55
CA ARG A 565 4.36 -34.33 -5.87
C ARG A 565 5.29 -35.08 -4.92
N ALA A 566 6.59 -35.12 -5.23
CA ALA A 566 7.61 -35.68 -4.35
C ALA A 566 8.14 -34.67 -3.31
N PHE A 567 7.52 -33.51 -3.19
CA PHE A 567 7.99 -32.39 -2.37
C PHE A 567 9.41 -31.92 -2.74
N GLU A 568 9.80 -32.09 -3.99
CA GLU A 568 11.06 -31.63 -4.54
C GLU A 568 10.91 -30.29 -5.27
N ASP A 569 11.86 -29.38 -5.04
CA ASP A 569 11.87 -28.12 -5.76
C ASP A 569 12.15 -28.27 -7.24
N VAL A 570 11.46 -27.47 -8.03
CA VAL A 570 11.73 -27.35 -9.47
C VAL A 570 12.96 -26.43 -9.65
N PRO A 571 14.03 -26.89 -10.33
CA PRO A 571 15.23 -26.10 -10.55
C PRO A 571 14.92 -24.77 -11.25
N GLY A 572 15.63 -23.71 -10.86
CA GLY A 572 15.48 -22.39 -11.46
C GLY A 572 14.29 -21.57 -10.97
N CYS A 573 13.49 -22.08 -10.02
CA CYS A 573 12.40 -21.34 -9.41
C CYS A 573 12.86 -20.40 -8.28
N ALA A 574 12.00 -19.47 -7.90
CA ALA A 574 12.19 -18.55 -6.79
C ALA A 574 11.42 -19.01 -5.54
N LYS A 575 11.86 -18.58 -4.36
CA LYS A 575 11.22 -18.88 -3.06
C LYS A 575 10.36 -17.72 -2.52
N GLY A 576 10.30 -16.59 -3.22
CA GLY A 576 9.54 -15.43 -2.76
C GLY A 576 9.88 -15.05 -1.32
N ASN A 577 8.86 -14.77 -0.51
CA ASN A 577 9.01 -14.37 0.90
C ASN A 577 9.07 -15.56 1.88
N LEU A 578 8.88 -16.77 1.41
CA LEU A 578 8.66 -17.94 2.26
C LEU A 578 9.85 -18.24 3.17
N VAL A 579 11.07 -18.09 2.64
CA VAL A 579 12.33 -18.47 3.31
C VAL A 579 13.07 -17.26 3.90
N SER A 580 12.83 -16.07 3.37
CA SER A 580 13.65 -14.90 3.71
C SER A 580 13.38 -14.30 5.09
N GLY A 581 12.42 -14.83 5.87
CA GLY A 581 12.10 -14.28 7.21
C GLY A 581 11.93 -12.77 7.21
N GLY A 582 11.53 -12.22 6.07
CA GLY A 582 11.39 -10.78 5.89
C GLY A 582 10.54 -10.20 7.01
N ASN A 583 10.95 -9.09 7.57
CA ASN A 583 10.22 -8.33 8.59
C ASN A 583 8.81 -8.00 8.07
N PHE A 584 7.92 -8.98 8.18
CA PHE A 584 6.49 -8.84 7.96
C PHE A 584 5.83 -8.20 9.17
#